data_550709f48fb9a8c2ce5f9ad07aaa7f86
#
_entry.id   550709f48fb9a8c2ce5f9ad07aaa7f86
#
_cell.length_a   1.000
_cell.length_b   1.000
_cell.length_c   1.000
_cell.angle_alpha   90.00
_cell.angle_beta   90.00
_cell.angle_gamma   90.00
#
_symmetry.space_group_name_H-M   'P 1'
#
loop_
_entity.id
_entity.type
_entity.pdbx_description
1 polymer ?
#
loop_
_entity_poly.entity_id
_entity_poly.type
_entity_poly.pdbx_seq_one_letter_code
_entity_poly.pdbx_strand_id
1 'polypeptide(L)'
;MLEQDAQVTDAELADAVAAEEAAMEELLVRLVETETTLGNEEPGQIVMREAFADAGLEPRDLPLDTDAIRGSIYSSPFSWDVSGKANVVADLPTAGSTGRSLVLNGHVDVVGPASEQLWRTPPFRAVRDGDWIYGRGAGDMKAGLAAIVGAVRGLRRLGLSPLAPVQLQSVVEEECTGNGALQCVLSERRRDAAIVTEPFPAAITLAQVGVLWFHVDIAGSPAHVGEAGEGVNAIEAAYRLLSGLHALEAELNDDPPSPFDTFEHPINLNVGVVRGGDWPSTVAAECSLSCRVALYPGTPVVELQQRVEETVAAAASTHPYLSAHPPHVRYDGFACEGTTVSADEPLVQTLGGAWERLTGTAPEHAATTATTDARAFIQHGIPAVCIGPHAESIHGVDERVLWPSVVQTAQVLALFIRDWCGLAG
;
A
#
# COMPACT_ATOMS: atom_id res chain seq x y z
N MET A 1 -37.22 -34.63 9.61
CA MET A 1 -36.80 -33.59 10.55
C MET A 1 -35.38 -33.29 10.16
N LEU A 2 -35.19 -32.30 9.29
CA LEU A 2 -33.85 -31.83 8.94
C LEU A 2 -33.37 -31.09 10.18
N GLU A 3 -32.26 -31.56 10.78
CA GLU A 3 -31.48 -30.77 11.74
C GLU A 3 -31.22 -29.43 11.08
N GLN A 4 -31.71 -28.34 11.72
CA GLN A 4 -31.20 -27.00 11.39
C GLN A 4 -29.74 -27.02 11.80
N ASP A 5 -28.84 -27.02 10.79
CA ASP A 5 -27.44 -26.80 11.01
C ASP A 5 -27.32 -25.52 11.85
N ALA A 6 -26.85 -25.67 13.09
CA ALA A 6 -26.67 -24.55 14.00
C ALA A 6 -25.60 -23.64 13.38
N GLN A 7 -26.03 -22.50 12.88
CA GLN A 7 -25.13 -21.52 12.28
C GLN A 7 -24.13 -21.08 13.35
N VAL A 8 -22.81 -21.15 13.05
CA VAL A 8 -21.74 -20.75 13.97
C VAL A 8 -21.97 -19.33 14.47
N THR A 9 -21.90 -19.12 15.77
CA THR A 9 -22.09 -17.81 16.42
C THR A 9 -20.87 -16.91 16.25
N ASP A 10 -21.06 -15.59 16.43
CA ASP A 10 -19.97 -14.61 16.41
C ASP A 10 -18.90 -14.95 17.46
N ALA A 11 -19.32 -15.33 18.67
CA ALA A 11 -18.41 -15.68 19.76
C ALA A 11 -17.57 -16.93 19.45
N GLU A 12 -18.21 -18.00 18.97
CA GLU A 12 -17.48 -19.23 18.61
C GLU A 12 -16.45 -18.99 17.53
N LEU A 13 -16.77 -18.14 16.54
CA LEU A 13 -15.83 -17.82 15.45
C LEU A 13 -14.70 -16.92 15.95
N ALA A 14 -15.02 -15.90 16.76
CA ALA A 14 -14.02 -15.02 17.36
C ALA A 14 -13.07 -15.78 18.29
N ASP A 15 -13.59 -16.70 19.12
CA ASP A 15 -12.78 -17.55 20.01
C ASP A 15 -11.86 -18.50 19.21
N ALA A 16 -12.35 -19.05 18.10
CA ALA A 16 -11.57 -19.93 17.24
C ALA A 16 -10.39 -19.17 16.57
N VAL A 17 -10.62 -17.90 16.17
CA VAL A 17 -9.56 -17.03 15.65
C VAL A 17 -8.57 -16.66 16.76
N ALA A 18 -9.05 -16.29 17.95
CA ALA A 18 -8.20 -15.97 19.08
C ALA A 18 -7.30 -17.15 19.50
N ALA A 19 -7.77 -18.38 19.34
CA ALA A 19 -6.96 -19.59 19.59
C ALA A 19 -5.78 -19.75 18.62
N GLU A 20 -5.72 -19.01 17.52
CA GLU A 20 -4.61 -18.98 16.56
C GLU A 20 -3.64 -17.79 16.81
N GLU A 21 -3.81 -17.05 17.90
CA GLU A 21 -3.01 -15.85 18.25
C GLU A 21 -1.51 -16.12 18.19
N ALA A 22 -1.04 -17.20 18.78
CA ALA A 22 0.38 -17.53 18.80
C ALA A 22 0.95 -17.78 17.39
N ALA A 23 0.18 -18.41 16.50
CA ALA A 23 0.59 -18.66 15.13
C ALA A 23 0.61 -17.36 14.29
N MET A 24 -0.34 -16.43 14.56
CA MET A 24 -0.31 -15.09 13.93
C MET A 24 0.91 -14.29 14.38
N GLU A 25 1.25 -14.32 15.68
CA GLU A 25 2.42 -13.61 16.21
C GLU A 25 3.72 -14.18 15.63
N GLU A 26 3.86 -15.51 15.58
CA GLU A 26 5.02 -16.18 14.98
C GLU A 26 5.18 -15.79 13.50
N LEU A 27 4.07 -15.75 12.73
CA LEU A 27 4.10 -15.32 11.34
C LEU A 27 4.53 -13.85 11.21
N LEU A 28 3.96 -12.94 12.02
CA LEU A 28 4.35 -11.53 11.99
C LEU A 28 5.82 -11.35 12.33
N VAL A 29 6.33 -12.04 13.37
CA VAL A 29 7.76 -11.99 13.75
C VAL A 29 8.62 -12.42 12.57
N ARG A 30 8.34 -13.55 11.95
CA ARG A 30 9.08 -14.06 10.78
C ARG A 30 9.06 -13.06 9.62
N LEU A 31 7.90 -12.45 9.33
CA LEU A 31 7.77 -11.47 8.26
C LEU A 31 8.57 -10.20 8.56
N VAL A 32 8.53 -9.68 9.80
CA VAL A 32 9.30 -8.48 10.20
C VAL A 32 10.80 -8.74 10.14
N GLU A 33 11.25 -9.92 10.58
CA GLU A 33 12.67 -10.31 10.56
C GLU A 33 13.18 -10.66 9.15
N THR A 34 12.27 -10.74 8.18
CA THR A 34 12.62 -10.88 6.76
C THR A 34 12.57 -9.52 6.09
N GLU A 35 13.73 -9.00 5.68
CA GLU A 35 13.82 -7.77 4.90
C GLU A 35 13.18 -7.98 3.52
N THR A 36 12.24 -7.11 3.17
CA THR A 36 11.47 -7.17 1.91
C THR A 36 11.39 -5.80 1.25
N THR A 37 12.51 -5.07 1.26
CA THR A 37 12.64 -3.81 0.53
C THR A 37 12.61 -4.04 -0.98
N LEU A 38 12.37 -2.98 -1.75
CA LEU A 38 12.29 -3.03 -3.22
C LEU A 38 13.49 -3.81 -3.83
N GLY A 39 13.17 -4.88 -4.56
CA GLY A 39 14.13 -5.79 -5.17
C GLY A 39 14.55 -6.97 -4.28
N ASN A 40 14.04 -7.06 -3.05
CA ASN A 40 14.32 -8.15 -2.10
C ASN A 40 13.03 -8.77 -1.52
N GLU A 41 11.95 -8.82 -2.28
CA GLU A 41 10.64 -9.26 -1.79
C GLU A 41 10.49 -10.79 -1.72
N GLU A 42 11.26 -11.54 -2.53
CA GLU A 42 11.18 -13.01 -2.61
C GLU A 42 11.28 -13.73 -1.26
N PRO A 43 12.19 -13.38 -0.34
CA PRO A 43 12.26 -14.03 0.97
C PRO A 43 10.96 -13.92 1.77
N GLY A 44 10.27 -12.77 1.69
CA GLY A 44 8.96 -12.58 2.33
C GLY A 44 7.87 -13.42 1.68
N GLN A 45 7.90 -13.54 0.36
CA GLN A 45 6.96 -14.39 -0.36
C GLN A 45 7.17 -15.89 -0.07
N ILE A 46 8.40 -16.31 0.22
CA ILE A 46 8.67 -17.67 0.73
C ILE A 46 7.96 -17.87 2.07
N VAL A 47 8.08 -16.92 3.01
CA VAL A 47 7.39 -16.98 4.31
C VAL A 47 5.88 -17.04 4.13
N MET A 48 5.31 -16.25 3.22
CA MET A 48 3.87 -16.25 2.96
C MET A 48 3.39 -17.53 2.29
N ARG A 49 4.18 -18.11 1.39
CA ARG A 49 3.87 -19.42 0.79
C ARG A 49 3.78 -20.53 1.84
N GLU A 50 4.76 -20.56 2.75
CA GLU A 50 4.75 -21.49 3.88
C GLU A 50 3.53 -21.24 4.79
N ALA A 51 3.23 -19.99 5.13
CA ALA A 51 2.10 -19.63 5.99
C ALA A 51 0.74 -20.05 5.38
N PHE A 52 0.56 -19.88 4.06
CA PHE A 52 -0.64 -20.35 3.37
C PHE A 52 -0.71 -21.88 3.36
N ALA A 53 0.42 -22.58 3.12
CA ALA A 53 0.48 -24.04 3.17
C ALA A 53 0.17 -24.57 4.58
N ASP A 54 0.73 -23.95 5.62
CA ASP A 54 0.48 -24.31 7.03
C ASP A 54 -0.97 -24.04 7.46
N ALA A 55 -1.63 -23.06 6.82
CA ALA A 55 -3.07 -22.85 6.95
C ALA A 55 -3.88 -23.88 6.16
N GLY A 56 -3.22 -24.86 5.50
CA GLY A 56 -3.83 -25.95 4.75
C GLY A 56 -4.38 -25.55 3.39
N LEU A 57 -3.80 -24.52 2.77
CA LEU A 57 -4.11 -24.08 1.42
C LEU A 57 -3.07 -24.60 0.43
N GLU A 58 -3.35 -24.45 -0.86
CA GLU A 58 -2.43 -24.75 -1.96
C GLU A 58 -1.93 -23.42 -2.58
N PRO A 59 -0.86 -22.82 -2.02
CA PRO A 59 -0.33 -21.58 -2.55
C PRO A 59 0.35 -21.79 -3.90
N ARG A 60 0.27 -20.77 -4.75
CA ARG A 60 0.96 -20.71 -6.03
C ARG A 60 1.57 -19.36 -6.26
N ASP A 61 2.68 -19.36 -6.99
CA ASP A 61 3.29 -18.13 -7.46
C ASP A 61 2.54 -17.58 -8.65
N LEU A 62 2.37 -16.27 -8.67
CA LEU A 62 1.84 -15.49 -9.77
C LEU A 62 2.92 -14.49 -10.20
N PRO A 63 3.80 -14.84 -11.16
CA PRO A 63 4.86 -13.95 -11.64
C PRO A 63 4.30 -12.65 -12.21
N LEU A 64 5.06 -11.56 -12.06
CA LEU A 64 4.72 -10.29 -12.71
C LEU A 64 4.91 -10.41 -14.22
N ASP A 65 3.83 -10.34 -14.98
CA ASP A 65 3.85 -10.29 -16.45
C ASP A 65 4.04 -8.83 -16.90
N THR A 66 5.28 -8.50 -17.23
CA THR A 66 5.69 -7.16 -17.63
C THR A 66 4.90 -6.63 -18.82
N ASP A 67 4.58 -7.48 -19.79
CA ASP A 67 3.85 -7.08 -20.99
C ASP A 67 2.37 -6.81 -20.67
N ALA A 68 1.75 -7.68 -19.88
CA ALA A 68 0.38 -7.48 -19.43
C ALA A 68 0.24 -6.22 -18.58
N ILE A 69 1.18 -6.00 -17.62
CA ILE A 69 1.21 -4.80 -16.77
C ILE A 69 1.35 -3.55 -17.63
N ARG A 70 2.38 -3.46 -18.51
CA ARG A 70 2.61 -2.29 -19.38
C ARG A 70 1.49 -2.06 -20.39
N GLY A 71 0.73 -3.07 -20.73
CA GLY A 71 -0.45 -2.98 -21.58
C GLY A 71 -1.68 -2.38 -20.88
N SER A 72 -1.68 -2.30 -19.57
CA SER A 72 -2.80 -1.75 -18.78
C SER A 72 -2.68 -0.23 -18.66
N ILE A 73 -3.81 0.47 -18.83
CA ILE A 73 -3.90 1.92 -18.60
C ILE A 73 -3.77 2.32 -17.12
N TYR A 74 -3.85 1.35 -16.23
CA TYR A 74 -3.75 1.54 -14.77
C TYR A 74 -2.38 1.18 -14.21
N SER A 75 -1.41 0.82 -15.08
CA SER A 75 -0.06 0.50 -14.65
C SER A 75 0.72 1.75 -14.27
N SER A 76 1.52 1.63 -13.22
CA SER A 76 2.56 2.61 -12.93
C SER A 76 3.85 2.28 -13.70
N PRO A 77 4.58 3.28 -14.24
CA PRO A 77 5.83 3.04 -14.94
C PRO A 77 6.93 2.56 -13.98
N PHE A 78 7.83 1.73 -14.48
CA PHE A 78 9.00 1.25 -13.72
C PHE A 78 10.19 1.03 -14.64
N SER A 79 11.39 1.33 -14.13
CA SER A 79 12.66 1.14 -14.85
C SER A 79 13.56 0.07 -14.21
N TRP A 80 13.22 -0.41 -13.00
CA TRP A 80 13.98 -1.47 -12.35
C TRP A 80 13.59 -2.86 -12.87
N ASP A 81 14.45 -3.83 -12.57
CA ASP A 81 14.23 -5.22 -12.94
C ASP A 81 13.14 -5.85 -12.03
N VAL A 82 12.10 -6.38 -12.66
CA VAL A 82 11.03 -7.14 -12.00
C VAL A 82 11.08 -8.64 -12.35
N SER A 83 12.11 -9.08 -13.05
CA SER A 83 12.29 -10.48 -13.39
C SER A 83 12.44 -11.33 -12.14
N GLY A 84 11.67 -12.41 -12.06
CA GLY A 84 11.65 -13.29 -10.89
C GLY A 84 10.76 -12.82 -9.74
N LYS A 85 10.23 -11.59 -9.76
CA LYS A 85 9.22 -11.18 -8.77
C LYS A 85 7.89 -11.89 -9.02
N ALA A 86 7.27 -12.34 -7.95
CA ALA A 86 5.97 -13.00 -8.00
C ALA A 86 5.14 -12.66 -6.76
N ASN A 87 3.84 -12.54 -6.96
CA ASN A 87 2.87 -12.60 -5.86
C ASN A 87 2.68 -14.04 -5.42
N VAL A 88 2.23 -14.26 -4.19
CA VAL A 88 1.77 -15.57 -3.71
C VAL A 88 0.27 -15.49 -3.49
N VAL A 89 -0.46 -16.40 -4.15
CA VAL A 89 -1.92 -16.45 -4.07
C VAL A 89 -2.38 -17.85 -3.67
N ALA A 90 -3.49 -17.92 -2.91
CA ALA A 90 -4.11 -19.17 -2.53
C ALA A 90 -5.62 -19.03 -2.45
N ASP A 91 -6.35 -20.03 -2.93
CA ASP A 91 -7.81 -20.08 -2.82
C ASP A 91 -8.22 -20.98 -1.64
N LEU A 92 -9.23 -20.55 -0.86
CA LEU A 92 -9.85 -21.40 0.14
C LEU A 92 -10.69 -22.48 -0.55
N PRO A 93 -10.62 -23.73 -0.09
CA PRO A 93 -11.54 -24.76 -0.56
C PRO A 93 -12.99 -24.36 -0.32
N THR A 94 -13.80 -24.36 -1.36
CA THR A 94 -15.22 -24.00 -1.31
C THR A 94 -16.11 -25.21 -1.10
N ALA A 95 -17.09 -25.10 -0.19
CA ALA A 95 -18.09 -26.15 0.06
C ALA A 95 -19.34 -26.01 -0.81
N GLY A 96 -19.46 -24.94 -1.61
CA GLY A 96 -20.65 -24.67 -2.41
C GLY A 96 -20.41 -23.66 -3.55
N SER A 97 -21.53 -23.14 -4.07
CA SER A 97 -21.54 -22.14 -5.14
C SER A 97 -22.54 -21.00 -4.87
N THR A 98 -22.95 -20.83 -3.63
CA THR A 98 -23.85 -19.78 -3.19
C THR A 98 -23.06 -18.75 -2.38
N GLY A 99 -23.53 -17.51 -2.34
CA GLY A 99 -22.79 -16.42 -1.67
C GLY A 99 -21.99 -15.58 -2.66
N ARG A 100 -21.24 -14.63 -2.11
CA ARG A 100 -20.41 -13.68 -2.88
C ARG A 100 -18.92 -13.98 -2.69
N SER A 101 -18.17 -13.93 -3.77
CA SER A 101 -16.74 -14.21 -3.76
C SER A 101 -15.94 -13.02 -3.22
N LEU A 102 -14.74 -13.30 -2.70
CA LEU A 102 -13.92 -12.34 -1.97
C LEU A 102 -12.44 -12.46 -2.33
N VAL A 103 -11.74 -11.32 -2.34
CA VAL A 103 -10.29 -11.23 -2.24
C VAL A 103 -9.92 -10.67 -0.87
N LEU A 104 -8.94 -11.27 -0.21
CA LEU A 104 -8.20 -10.71 0.91
C LEU A 104 -6.78 -10.44 0.43
N ASN A 105 -6.39 -9.17 0.38
CA ASN A 105 -5.14 -8.71 -0.19
C ASN A 105 -4.27 -8.02 0.88
N GLY A 106 -2.96 -8.18 0.75
CA GLY A 106 -1.97 -7.45 1.50
C GLY A 106 -0.60 -7.56 0.84
N HIS A 107 0.25 -6.54 1.04
CA HIS A 107 1.59 -6.53 0.48
C HIS A 107 2.64 -7.02 1.48
N VAL A 108 3.72 -7.60 0.95
CA VAL A 108 4.84 -8.13 1.74
C VAL A 108 6.02 -7.17 1.73
N ASP A 109 6.12 -6.32 0.71
CA ASP A 109 7.17 -5.32 0.56
C ASP A 109 7.05 -4.20 1.61
N VAL A 110 8.16 -3.55 1.86
CA VAL A 110 8.27 -2.46 2.83
C VAL A 110 9.22 -1.38 2.32
N VAL A 111 9.00 -0.14 2.74
CA VAL A 111 9.95 0.94 2.49
C VAL A 111 11.25 0.71 3.27
N GLY A 112 12.35 1.30 2.79
CA GLY A 112 13.64 1.24 3.49
C GLY A 112 13.56 1.80 4.93
N PRO A 113 14.42 1.34 5.85
CA PRO A 113 14.35 1.70 7.26
C PRO A 113 14.87 3.11 7.56
N ALA A 114 15.23 3.90 6.55
CA ALA A 114 15.96 5.15 6.70
C ALA A 114 17.31 4.94 7.44
N SER A 115 17.68 5.80 8.41
CA SER A 115 18.89 5.61 9.18
C SER A 115 18.64 4.67 10.34
N GLU A 116 19.25 3.49 10.32
CA GLU A 116 19.14 2.50 11.40
C GLU A 116 19.58 3.02 12.78
N GLN A 117 20.47 4.03 12.79
CA GLN A 117 20.95 4.65 14.04
C GLN A 117 19.86 5.41 14.79
N LEU A 118 18.74 5.74 14.13
CA LEU A 118 17.59 6.40 14.74
C LEU A 118 16.63 5.43 15.42
N TRP A 119 16.72 4.13 15.11
CA TRP A 119 15.85 3.11 15.68
C TRP A 119 16.32 2.69 17.09
N ARG A 120 15.37 2.45 17.99
CA ARG A 120 15.65 1.89 19.34
C ARG A 120 16.10 0.43 19.27
N THR A 121 15.57 -0.30 18.28
CA THR A 121 15.91 -1.69 17.99
C THR A 121 16.19 -1.81 16.49
N PRO A 122 17.02 -2.78 16.03
CA PRO A 122 17.22 -2.96 14.59
C PRO A 122 15.89 -3.08 13.84
N PRO A 123 15.71 -2.40 12.70
CA PRO A 123 14.42 -2.31 12.00
C PRO A 123 13.86 -3.66 11.56
N PHE A 124 14.71 -4.61 11.17
CA PHE A 124 14.33 -5.97 10.78
C PHE A 124 14.51 -6.98 11.92
N ARG A 125 14.20 -6.55 13.13
CA ARG A 125 14.10 -7.39 14.32
C ARG A 125 12.79 -7.10 15.02
N ALA A 126 11.90 -8.10 15.06
CA ALA A 126 10.64 -7.98 15.78
C ALA A 126 10.91 -7.91 17.30
N VAL A 127 10.41 -6.87 17.94
CA VAL A 127 10.53 -6.71 19.39
C VAL A 127 9.16 -6.42 19.97
N ARG A 128 8.70 -7.31 20.87
CA ARG A 128 7.47 -7.08 21.62
C ARG A 128 7.78 -6.29 22.91
N ASP A 129 7.04 -5.19 23.10
CA ASP A 129 7.04 -4.41 24.34
C ASP A 129 5.58 -4.15 24.77
N GLY A 130 5.12 -4.87 25.77
CA GLY A 130 3.73 -4.90 26.17
C GLY A 130 2.82 -5.41 25.03
N ASP A 131 1.87 -4.58 24.64
CA ASP A 131 0.93 -4.87 23.54
C ASP A 131 1.44 -4.45 22.16
N TRP A 132 2.61 -3.84 22.07
CA TRP A 132 3.20 -3.38 20.83
C TRP A 132 4.26 -4.34 20.29
N ILE A 133 4.24 -4.55 18.97
CA ILE A 133 5.31 -5.23 18.23
C ILE A 133 5.97 -4.20 17.32
N TYR A 134 7.28 -4.00 17.54
CA TYR A 134 8.13 -3.05 16.80
C TYR A 134 8.87 -3.73 15.67
N GLY A 135 9.07 -3.01 14.58
CA GLY A 135 9.89 -3.38 13.44
C GLY A 135 9.35 -2.80 12.14
N ARG A 136 10.19 -2.66 11.12
CA ARG A 136 9.78 -2.19 9.79
C ARG A 136 8.81 -3.17 9.16
N GLY A 137 7.65 -2.64 8.69
CA GLY A 137 6.58 -3.43 8.12
C GLY A 137 5.70 -4.13 9.17
N ALA A 138 5.96 -3.94 10.48
CA ALA A 138 5.09 -4.49 11.51
C ALA A 138 3.67 -3.94 11.41
N GLY A 139 3.54 -2.65 11.09
CA GLY A 139 2.27 -1.97 10.86
C GLY A 139 1.84 -2.01 9.40
N ASP A 140 2.75 -1.66 8.50
CA ASP A 140 2.51 -1.46 7.07
C ASP A 140 3.28 -2.49 6.24
N MET A 141 2.59 -3.62 5.79
CA MET A 141 1.29 -4.08 6.34
C MET A 141 1.35 -5.57 6.72
N LYS A 142 2.53 -6.06 7.16
CA LYS A 142 2.74 -7.48 7.47
C LYS A 142 1.80 -8.01 8.56
N ALA A 143 1.36 -7.15 9.51
CA ALA A 143 0.33 -7.51 10.49
C ALA A 143 -1.03 -7.78 9.84
N GLY A 144 -1.37 -7.06 8.77
CA GLY A 144 -2.55 -7.33 7.97
C GLY A 144 -2.51 -8.72 7.31
N LEU A 145 -1.35 -9.12 6.77
CA LEU A 145 -1.14 -10.47 6.24
C LEU A 145 -1.29 -11.54 7.32
N ALA A 146 -0.74 -11.31 8.53
CA ALA A 146 -0.91 -12.22 9.65
C ALA A 146 -2.39 -12.35 10.07
N ALA A 147 -3.15 -11.24 10.05
CA ALA A 147 -4.59 -11.25 10.34
C ALA A 147 -5.40 -12.03 9.29
N ILE A 148 -5.06 -11.92 7.99
CA ILE A 148 -5.69 -12.72 6.93
C ILE A 148 -5.49 -14.21 7.20
N VAL A 149 -4.25 -14.63 7.48
CA VAL A 149 -3.94 -16.05 7.78
C VAL A 149 -4.67 -16.51 9.05
N GLY A 150 -4.69 -15.68 10.09
CA GLY A 150 -5.39 -15.97 11.35
C GLY A 150 -6.88 -16.19 11.16
N ALA A 151 -7.54 -15.36 10.35
CA ALA A 151 -8.96 -15.51 10.03
C ALA A 151 -9.26 -16.88 9.37
N VAL A 152 -8.45 -17.26 8.39
CA VAL A 152 -8.59 -18.54 7.69
C VAL A 152 -8.34 -19.73 8.61
N ARG A 153 -7.29 -19.67 9.46
CA ARG A 153 -7.00 -20.73 10.44
C ARG A 153 -8.12 -20.90 11.44
N GLY A 154 -8.74 -19.80 11.90
CA GLY A 154 -9.91 -19.83 12.78
C GLY A 154 -11.11 -20.55 12.15
N LEU A 155 -11.43 -20.25 10.88
CA LEU A 155 -12.47 -20.95 10.13
C LEU A 155 -12.18 -22.46 10.04
N ARG A 156 -10.96 -22.82 9.66
CA ARG A 156 -10.54 -24.23 9.49
C ARG A 156 -10.53 -24.99 10.81
N ARG A 157 -10.20 -24.33 11.91
CA ARG A 157 -10.25 -24.91 13.27
C ARG A 157 -11.65 -25.42 13.61
N LEU A 158 -12.68 -24.75 13.13
CA LEU A 158 -14.08 -25.15 13.27
C LEU A 158 -14.57 -26.10 12.17
N GLY A 159 -13.71 -26.50 11.23
CA GLY A 159 -14.08 -27.33 10.09
C GLY A 159 -14.95 -26.59 9.05
N LEU A 160 -14.99 -25.27 9.09
CA LEU A 160 -15.84 -24.46 8.22
C LEU A 160 -15.14 -24.16 6.89
N SER A 161 -15.93 -24.14 5.81
CA SER A 161 -15.51 -23.76 4.47
C SER A 161 -16.47 -22.73 3.87
N PRO A 162 -16.00 -21.73 3.13
CA PRO A 162 -16.88 -20.76 2.48
C PRO A 162 -17.73 -21.40 1.38
N LEU A 163 -18.95 -20.87 1.17
CA LEU A 163 -19.84 -21.29 0.09
C LEU A 163 -19.55 -20.59 -1.22
N ALA A 164 -18.72 -19.53 -1.21
CA ALA A 164 -18.24 -18.82 -2.40
C ALA A 164 -16.71 -18.72 -2.37
N PRO A 165 -16.03 -18.56 -3.52
CA PRO A 165 -14.58 -18.49 -3.60
C PRO A 165 -14.00 -17.33 -2.77
N VAL A 166 -13.02 -17.61 -1.93
CA VAL A 166 -12.18 -16.65 -1.20
C VAL A 166 -10.74 -16.85 -1.63
N GLN A 167 -10.09 -15.78 -2.10
CA GLN A 167 -8.70 -15.81 -2.49
C GLN A 167 -7.87 -14.92 -1.57
N LEU A 168 -6.75 -15.47 -1.08
CA LEU A 168 -5.73 -14.73 -0.36
C LEU A 168 -4.64 -14.31 -1.34
N GLN A 169 -4.17 -13.08 -1.20
CA GLN A 169 -3.11 -12.51 -2.01
C GLN A 169 -2.05 -11.87 -1.13
N SER A 170 -0.80 -12.31 -1.24
CA SER A 170 0.37 -11.61 -0.78
C SER A 170 1.06 -11.02 -2.00
N VAL A 171 1.06 -9.70 -2.12
CA VAL A 171 1.57 -9.03 -3.31
C VAL A 171 2.90 -8.35 -3.04
N VAL A 172 3.59 -7.97 -4.12
CA VAL A 172 4.84 -7.21 -4.14
C VAL A 172 4.60 -5.85 -4.79
N GLU A 173 5.52 -4.91 -4.59
CA GLU A 173 5.53 -3.58 -5.24
C GLU A 173 4.34 -2.68 -4.88
N GLU A 174 3.67 -2.89 -3.77
CA GLU A 174 2.66 -1.95 -3.31
C GLU A 174 3.29 -0.58 -3.05
N GLU A 175 4.44 -0.54 -2.36
CA GLU A 175 5.14 0.66 -1.88
C GLU A 175 5.77 1.53 -2.98
N CYS A 176 5.71 1.09 -4.23
CA CYS A 176 6.36 1.82 -5.33
C CYS A 176 5.54 1.95 -6.62
N THR A 177 4.68 0.98 -6.94
CA THR A 177 3.89 0.98 -8.18
C THR A 177 2.45 0.49 -8.01
N GLY A 178 2.20 -0.46 -7.09
CA GLY A 178 0.98 -1.25 -7.00
C GLY A 178 0.75 -2.20 -8.17
N ASN A 179 1.79 -2.44 -8.96
CA ASN A 179 1.69 -3.35 -10.12
C ASN A 179 1.52 -4.81 -9.69
N GLY A 180 1.87 -5.17 -8.44
CA GLY A 180 1.61 -6.49 -7.89
C GLY A 180 0.12 -6.81 -7.78
N ALA A 181 -0.65 -5.94 -7.14
CA ALA A 181 -2.11 -6.08 -7.08
C ALA A 181 -2.76 -5.98 -8.47
N LEU A 182 -2.26 -5.08 -9.33
CA LEU A 182 -2.70 -5.00 -10.72
C LEU A 182 -2.51 -6.33 -11.44
N GLN A 183 -1.35 -7.01 -11.27
CA GLN A 183 -1.11 -8.34 -11.84
C GLN A 183 -2.16 -9.35 -11.39
N CYS A 184 -2.54 -9.34 -10.11
CA CYS A 184 -3.61 -10.21 -9.60
C CYS A 184 -4.93 -9.94 -10.32
N VAL A 185 -5.31 -8.68 -10.47
CA VAL A 185 -6.57 -8.30 -11.14
C VAL A 185 -6.57 -8.69 -12.62
N LEU A 186 -5.43 -8.57 -13.31
CA LEU A 186 -5.31 -8.92 -14.72
C LEU A 186 -5.33 -10.43 -14.98
N SER A 187 -4.83 -11.25 -14.04
CA SER A 187 -4.61 -12.68 -14.25
C SER A 187 -5.61 -13.57 -13.54
N GLU A 188 -6.19 -13.10 -12.43
CA GLU A 188 -7.09 -13.90 -11.62
C GLU A 188 -8.56 -13.74 -12.03
N ARG A 189 -9.39 -14.70 -11.61
CA ARG A 189 -10.83 -14.59 -11.84
C ARG A 189 -11.38 -13.41 -11.03
N ARG A 190 -12.22 -12.59 -11.68
CA ARG A 190 -12.93 -11.52 -11.00
C ARG A 190 -13.69 -12.06 -9.78
N ARG A 191 -13.62 -11.33 -8.68
CA ARG A 191 -14.38 -11.55 -7.45
C ARG A 191 -15.40 -10.43 -7.24
N ASP A 192 -16.35 -10.63 -6.33
CA ASP A 192 -17.43 -9.67 -6.07
C ASP A 192 -16.96 -8.51 -5.18
N ALA A 193 -15.92 -8.70 -4.38
CA ALA A 193 -15.32 -7.68 -3.54
C ALA A 193 -13.86 -7.99 -3.19
N ALA A 194 -13.13 -6.96 -2.72
CA ALA A 194 -11.81 -7.11 -2.13
C ALA A 194 -11.71 -6.33 -0.79
N ILE A 195 -10.95 -6.88 0.15
CA ILE A 195 -10.49 -6.17 1.35
C ILE A 195 -8.98 -6.17 1.34
N VAL A 196 -8.38 -4.98 1.52
CA VAL A 196 -6.95 -4.78 1.69
C VAL A 196 -6.70 -4.47 3.16
N THR A 197 -5.81 -5.24 3.80
CA THR A 197 -5.64 -5.20 5.26
C THR A 197 -4.60 -4.17 5.72
N GLU A 198 -4.67 -2.97 5.13
CA GLU A 198 -3.87 -1.81 5.50
C GLU A 198 -4.19 -1.30 6.91
N PRO A 199 -3.28 -0.59 7.57
CA PRO A 199 -3.41 -0.18 8.97
C PRO A 199 -4.43 0.98 9.17
N PHE A 200 -5.70 0.70 8.93
CA PHE A 200 -6.83 1.61 9.20
C PHE A 200 -7.66 1.08 10.37
N PRO A 201 -7.26 1.40 11.62
CA PRO A 201 -7.93 0.87 12.80
C PRO A 201 -9.33 1.47 12.98
N ALA A 202 -10.32 0.61 13.23
CA ALA A 202 -11.71 1.00 13.46
C ALA A 202 -12.30 1.89 12.35
N ALA A 203 -11.75 1.86 11.15
CA ALA A 203 -12.19 2.66 10.02
C ALA A 203 -12.26 1.84 8.73
N ILE A 204 -13.29 2.08 7.92
CA ILE A 204 -13.41 1.56 6.56
C ILE A 204 -13.06 2.70 5.61
N THR A 205 -12.00 2.54 4.80
CA THR A 205 -11.54 3.58 3.88
C THR A 205 -12.46 3.62 2.66
N LEU A 206 -13.15 4.74 2.47
CA LEU A 206 -14.06 4.97 1.36
C LEU A 206 -13.48 5.85 0.25
N ALA A 207 -12.42 6.59 0.54
CA ALA A 207 -11.75 7.46 -0.42
C ALA A 207 -10.24 7.47 -0.18
N GLN A 208 -9.48 7.46 -1.25
CA GLN A 208 -8.02 7.57 -1.21
C GLN A 208 -7.52 8.46 -2.35
N VAL A 209 -6.45 9.21 -2.09
CA VAL A 209 -5.78 9.98 -3.14
C VAL A 209 -5.06 9.06 -4.12
N GLY A 210 -4.85 9.56 -5.34
CA GLY A 210 -3.84 9.02 -6.25
C GLY A 210 -2.47 9.55 -5.91
N VAL A 211 -1.44 8.99 -6.54
CA VAL A 211 -0.04 9.38 -6.34
C VAL A 211 0.68 9.41 -7.68
N LEU A 212 1.48 10.45 -7.86
CA LEU A 212 2.43 10.57 -8.96
C LEU A 212 3.84 10.72 -8.39
N TRP A 213 4.75 9.82 -8.79
CA TRP A 213 6.18 10.01 -8.63
C TRP A 213 6.75 10.63 -9.88
N PHE A 214 7.63 11.61 -9.69
CA PHE A 214 8.34 12.26 -10.78
C PHE A 214 9.76 12.61 -10.36
N HIS A 215 10.62 12.71 -11.35
CA HIS A 215 12.01 13.09 -11.14
C HIS A 215 12.32 14.31 -11.99
N VAL A 216 13.14 15.21 -11.46
CA VAL A 216 13.59 16.39 -12.17
C VAL A 216 15.10 16.35 -12.27
N ASP A 217 15.61 16.14 -13.48
CA ASP A 217 17.04 16.07 -13.77
C ASP A 217 17.52 17.44 -14.28
N ILE A 218 18.50 18.01 -13.61
CA ILE A 218 19.01 19.36 -13.83
C ILE A 218 20.46 19.26 -14.27
N ALA A 219 20.77 19.78 -15.45
CA ALA A 219 22.14 19.94 -15.92
C ALA A 219 22.69 21.32 -15.51
N GLY A 220 23.87 21.35 -14.95
CA GLY A 220 24.66 22.55 -14.69
C GLY A 220 25.77 22.75 -15.72
N SER A 221 26.64 23.74 -15.46
CA SER A 221 27.86 23.96 -16.24
C SER A 221 29.05 23.87 -15.27
N PRO A 222 29.84 22.76 -15.32
CA PRO A 222 30.94 22.59 -14.40
C PRO A 222 32.07 23.61 -14.66
N ALA A 223 32.71 24.04 -13.57
CA ALA A 223 33.89 24.89 -13.59
C ALA A 223 34.76 24.60 -12.36
N HIS A 224 36.04 24.98 -12.40
CA HIS A 224 36.87 24.96 -11.22
C HIS A 224 36.33 25.93 -10.16
N VAL A 225 36.32 25.54 -8.86
CA VAL A 225 35.76 26.36 -7.79
C VAL A 225 36.34 27.78 -7.73
N GLY A 226 37.60 27.97 -8.10
CA GLY A 226 38.24 29.31 -8.22
C GLY A 226 37.64 30.20 -9.30
N GLU A 227 36.90 29.62 -10.24
CA GLU A 227 36.20 30.27 -11.36
C GLU A 227 34.73 29.95 -11.35
N ALA A 228 34.15 29.76 -10.14
CA ALA A 228 32.77 29.32 -9.97
C ALA A 228 31.74 30.26 -10.66
N GLY A 229 32.08 31.54 -10.84
CA GLY A 229 31.24 32.49 -11.58
C GLY A 229 31.09 32.22 -13.07
N GLU A 230 31.94 31.38 -13.67
CA GLU A 230 31.88 30.97 -15.07
C GLU A 230 31.00 29.71 -15.26
N GLY A 231 30.68 29.02 -14.15
CA GLY A 231 29.87 27.84 -14.15
C GLY A 231 28.41 28.10 -13.71
N VAL A 232 27.60 27.06 -13.78
CA VAL A 232 26.23 27.03 -13.22
C VAL A 232 26.10 25.77 -12.35
N ASN A 233 25.88 26.00 -11.06
CA ASN A 233 25.76 24.93 -10.08
C ASN A 233 24.36 24.29 -10.15
N ALA A 234 24.29 23.01 -10.55
CA ALA A 234 23.03 22.28 -10.67
C ALA A 234 22.30 22.11 -9.33
N ILE A 235 23.05 22.00 -8.21
CA ILE A 235 22.45 21.88 -6.86
C ILE A 235 21.75 23.21 -6.49
N GLU A 236 22.40 24.34 -6.75
CA GLU A 236 21.80 25.65 -6.49
C GLU A 236 20.59 25.92 -7.42
N ALA A 237 20.67 25.43 -8.67
CA ALA A 237 19.58 25.48 -9.62
C ALA A 237 18.36 24.66 -9.13
N ALA A 238 18.58 23.50 -8.53
CA ALA A 238 17.51 22.67 -7.96
C ALA A 238 16.71 23.42 -6.88
N TYR A 239 17.36 24.19 -6.00
CA TYR A 239 16.66 24.99 -4.97
C TYR A 239 15.69 26.01 -5.56
N ARG A 240 15.94 26.54 -6.77
CA ARG A 240 15.03 27.47 -7.44
C ARG A 240 13.74 26.78 -7.88
N LEU A 241 13.83 25.53 -8.33
CA LEU A 241 12.68 24.74 -8.75
C LEU A 241 11.77 24.38 -7.57
N LEU A 242 12.33 24.17 -6.37
CA LEU A 242 11.56 23.85 -5.17
C LEU A 242 10.49 24.89 -4.86
N SER A 243 10.79 26.19 -5.06
CA SER A 243 9.80 27.24 -4.81
C SER A 243 8.58 27.14 -5.74
N GLY A 244 8.79 26.73 -6.99
CA GLY A 244 7.70 26.46 -7.93
C GLY A 244 6.88 25.26 -7.53
N LEU A 245 7.54 24.17 -7.11
CA LEU A 245 6.87 22.95 -6.66
C LEU A 245 6.04 23.19 -5.40
N HIS A 246 6.53 23.97 -4.42
CA HIS A 246 5.75 24.34 -3.25
C HIS A 246 4.55 25.25 -3.60
N ALA A 247 4.69 26.12 -4.62
CA ALA A 247 3.55 26.89 -5.10
C ALA A 247 2.48 26.00 -5.74
N LEU A 248 2.88 24.98 -6.53
CA LEU A 248 1.97 23.99 -7.07
C LEU A 248 1.24 23.22 -5.95
N GLU A 249 1.95 22.79 -4.91
CA GLU A 249 1.37 22.12 -3.74
C GLU A 249 0.30 23.01 -3.07
N ALA A 250 0.60 24.30 -2.87
CA ALA A 250 -0.35 25.25 -2.29
C ALA A 250 -1.62 25.36 -3.18
N GLU A 251 -1.46 25.53 -4.49
CA GLU A 251 -2.58 25.58 -5.43
C GLU A 251 -3.46 24.31 -5.41
N LEU A 252 -2.83 23.13 -5.25
CA LEU A 252 -3.56 21.85 -5.17
C LEU A 252 -4.39 21.72 -3.89
N ASN A 253 -4.05 22.50 -2.85
CA ASN A 253 -4.75 22.53 -1.56
C ASN A 253 -5.70 23.72 -1.39
N ASP A 254 -5.88 24.61 -2.37
CA ASP A 254 -6.71 25.82 -2.22
C ASP A 254 -8.21 25.49 -2.03
N ASP A 255 -8.72 24.44 -2.67
CA ASP A 255 -10.13 24.03 -2.60
C ASP A 255 -10.27 22.50 -2.63
N PRO A 256 -9.93 21.82 -1.52
CA PRO A 256 -9.99 20.36 -1.47
C PRO A 256 -11.43 19.87 -1.55
N PRO A 257 -11.72 18.89 -2.46
CA PRO A 257 -13.05 18.32 -2.55
C PRO A 257 -13.38 17.44 -1.34
N SER A 258 -14.68 17.35 -0.96
CA SER A 258 -15.11 16.40 0.05
C SER A 258 -14.85 14.95 -0.43
N PRO A 259 -14.40 14.04 0.46
CA PRO A 259 -14.23 14.19 1.90
C PRO A 259 -12.84 14.71 2.33
N PHE A 260 -11.99 15.15 1.40
CA PHE A 260 -10.62 15.61 1.69
C PHE A 260 -10.56 17.01 2.32
N ASP A 261 -11.65 17.75 2.28
CA ASP A 261 -11.84 19.06 2.95
C ASP A 261 -11.79 18.98 4.50
N THR A 262 -11.77 17.77 5.06
CA THR A 262 -11.59 17.55 6.50
C THR A 262 -10.12 17.54 6.93
N PHE A 263 -9.19 17.45 6.00
CA PHE A 263 -7.75 17.49 6.27
C PHE A 263 -7.22 18.92 6.14
N GLU A 264 -6.31 19.31 7.03
CA GLU A 264 -5.65 20.62 6.96
C GLU A 264 -4.79 20.74 5.69
N HIS A 265 -4.12 19.65 5.27
CA HIS A 265 -3.23 19.61 4.11
C HIS A 265 -3.32 18.27 3.39
N PRO A 266 -4.36 18.02 2.57
CA PRO A 266 -4.61 16.72 1.99
C PRO A 266 -3.63 16.32 0.88
N ILE A 267 -3.16 17.26 0.07
CA ILE A 267 -2.15 17.01 -0.97
C ILE A 267 -0.77 17.38 -0.44
N ASN A 268 0.12 16.39 -0.38
CA ASN A 268 1.51 16.57 -0.01
C ASN A 268 2.41 16.37 -1.23
N LEU A 269 3.25 17.38 -1.54
CA LEU A 269 4.34 17.28 -2.47
C LEU A 269 5.64 17.11 -1.68
N ASN A 270 6.26 15.97 -1.78
CA ASN A 270 7.49 15.67 -1.04
C ASN A 270 8.67 15.49 -1.99
N VAL A 271 9.78 16.14 -1.69
CA VAL A 271 11.08 15.82 -2.31
C VAL A 271 11.80 14.82 -1.41
N GLY A 272 11.61 13.55 -1.70
CA GLY A 272 12.12 12.46 -0.86
C GLY A 272 13.59 12.18 -1.05
N VAL A 273 14.14 12.46 -2.26
CA VAL A 273 15.55 12.20 -2.56
C VAL A 273 16.14 13.36 -3.37
N VAL A 274 17.35 13.77 -2.99
CA VAL A 274 18.20 14.70 -3.75
C VAL A 274 19.55 14.04 -3.98
N ARG A 275 20.03 14.04 -5.22
CA ARG A 275 21.38 13.59 -5.58
C ARG A 275 22.02 14.63 -6.48
N GLY A 276 23.28 15.00 -6.24
CA GLY A 276 23.94 15.97 -7.07
C GLY A 276 25.39 16.23 -6.69
N GLY A 277 26.17 16.67 -7.69
CA GLY A 277 27.60 16.93 -7.56
C GLY A 277 28.42 15.67 -7.35
N ASP A 278 29.73 15.79 -7.59
CA ASP A 278 30.69 14.69 -7.49
C ASP A 278 31.95 15.07 -6.70
N TRP A 279 32.34 16.37 -6.74
CA TRP A 279 33.59 16.82 -6.17
C TRP A 279 33.50 18.21 -5.52
N PRO A 280 33.96 18.40 -4.25
CA PRO A 280 33.80 19.67 -3.52
C PRO A 280 34.48 20.89 -4.17
N SER A 281 35.50 20.69 -5.00
CA SER A 281 36.24 21.76 -5.69
C SER A 281 35.81 21.96 -7.15
N THR A 282 34.65 21.42 -7.54
CA THR A 282 34.05 21.57 -8.86
C THR A 282 32.64 22.09 -8.74
N VAL A 283 32.22 23.06 -9.56
CA VAL A 283 30.83 23.47 -9.67
C VAL A 283 30.00 22.27 -10.14
N ALA A 284 28.93 21.92 -9.40
CA ALA A 284 28.16 20.72 -9.64
C ALA A 284 27.55 20.69 -11.05
N ALA A 285 27.89 19.64 -11.83
CA ALA A 285 27.45 19.47 -13.21
C ALA A 285 26.01 18.96 -13.33
N GLU A 286 25.52 18.26 -12.31
CA GLU A 286 24.19 17.64 -12.32
C GLU A 286 23.55 17.64 -10.94
N CYS A 287 22.22 17.63 -10.91
CA CYS A 287 21.40 17.38 -9.73
C CYS A 287 20.09 16.72 -10.17
N SER A 288 19.62 15.76 -9.39
CA SER A 288 18.32 15.10 -9.59
C SER A 288 17.50 15.18 -8.32
N LEU A 289 16.23 15.54 -8.48
CA LEU A 289 15.21 15.50 -7.43
C LEU A 289 14.28 14.31 -7.70
N SER A 290 13.98 13.50 -6.68
CA SER A 290 12.92 12.50 -6.76
C SER A 290 11.78 12.94 -5.86
N CYS A 291 10.61 13.12 -6.44
CA CYS A 291 9.45 13.75 -5.82
C CYS A 291 8.23 12.85 -5.86
N ARG A 292 7.36 13.04 -4.89
CA ARG A 292 6.02 12.45 -4.82
C ARG A 292 5.01 13.57 -4.67
N VAL A 293 3.89 13.52 -5.40
CA VAL A 293 2.74 14.39 -5.21
C VAL A 293 1.46 13.57 -5.27
N ALA A 294 0.48 13.93 -4.44
CA ALA A 294 -0.84 13.28 -4.47
C ALA A 294 -1.79 14.01 -5.43
N LEU A 295 -2.91 13.36 -5.79
CA LEU A 295 -3.99 13.91 -6.60
C LEU A 295 -5.35 13.41 -6.10
N TYR A 296 -6.37 14.26 -6.18
CA TYR A 296 -7.73 13.88 -5.77
C TYR A 296 -8.36 12.88 -6.73
N PRO A 297 -9.30 12.04 -6.26
CA PRO A 297 -10.12 11.21 -7.14
C PRO A 297 -10.80 12.05 -8.22
N GLY A 298 -10.78 11.51 -9.46
CA GLY A 298 -11.35 12.21 -10.62
C GLY A 298 -10.38 13.15 -11.34
N THR A 299 -9.16 13.37 -10.79
CA THR A 299 -8.09 14.06 -11.50
C THR A 299 -7.27 13.05 -12.31
N PRO A 300 -7.17 13.18 -13.63
CA PRO A 300 -6.32 12.29 -14.43
C PRO A 300 -4.84 12.50 -14.13
N VAL A 301 -4.06 11.41 -14.08
CA VAL A 301 -2.60 11.48 -13.87
C VAL A 301 -1.93 12.40 -14.89
N VAL A 302 -2.36 12.32 -16.16
CA VAL A 302 -1.78 13.14 -17.25
C VAL A 302 -1.96 14.65 -17.02
N GLU A 303 -3.05 15.07 -16.38
CA GLU A 303 -3.27 16.47 -16.03
C GLU A 303 -2.26 16.95 -14.99
N LEU A 304 -2.03 16.14 -13.95
CA LEU A 304 -1.02 16.47 -12.93
C LEU A 304 0.40 16.44 -13.51
N GLN A 305 0.71 15.50 -14.41
CA GLN A 305 1.98 15.48 -15.13
C GLN A 305 2.21 16.80 -15.89
N GLN A 306 1.22 17.26 -16.62
CA GLN A 306 1.30 18.52 -17.36
C GLN A 306 1.52 19.70 -16.41
N ARG A 307 0.81 19.78 -15.27
CA ARG A 307 1.01 20.84 -14.27
C ARG A 307 2.42 20.82 -13.68
N VAL A 308 2.97 19.65 -13.40
CA VAL A 308 4.36 19.50 -12.92
C VAL A 308 5.35 20.01 -13.96
N GLU A 309 5.20 19.63 -15.23
CA GLU A 309 6.08 20.07 -16.32
C GLU A 309 6.00 21.57 -16.54
N GLU A 310 4.81 22.15 -16.56
CA GLU A 310 4.59 23.61 -16.67
C GLU A 310 5.21 24.36 -15.50
N THR A 311 5.08 23.85 -14.29
CA THR A 311 5.66 24.44 -13.06
C THR A 311 7.19 24.44 -13.13
N VAL A 312 7.80 23.31 -13.51
CA VAL A 312 9.25 23.18 -13.66
C VAL A 312 9.75 24.13 -14.76
N ALA A 313 9.07 24.17 -15.91
CA ALA A 313 9.43 25.06 -17.01
C ALA A 313 9.30 26.55 -16.63
N ALA A 314 8.23 26.94 -15.94
CA ALA A 314 8.03 28.31 -15.46
C ALA A 314 9.13 28.72 -14.47
N ALA A 315 9.46 27.87 -13.50
CA ALA A 315 10.54 28.14 -12.54
C ALA A 315 11.91 28.25 -13.24
N ALA A 316 12.20 27.35 -14.19
CA ALA A 316 13.43 27.36 -14.98
C ALA A 316 13.56 28.62 -15.85
N SER A 317 12.47 29.15 -16.40
CA SER A 317 12.46 30.35 -17.25
C SER A 317 12.98 31.60 -16.56
N THR A 318 12.96 31.63 -15.22
CA THR A 318 13.47 32.77 -14.42
C THR A 318 15.01 32.82 -14.37
N HIS A 319 15.70 31.77 -14.82
CA HIS A 319 17.17 31.71 -14.84
C HIS A 319 17.69 31.56 -16.28
N PRO A 320 18.55 32.48 -16.79
CA PRO A 320 18.98 32.48 -18.19
C PRO A 320 19.55 31.15 -18.69
N TYR A 321 20.35 30.49 -17.85
CA TYR A 321 20.95 29.19 -18.21
C TYR A 321 19.89 28.09 -18.27
N LEU A 322 19.00 27.99 -17.26
CA LEU A 322 17.96 26.95 -17.22
C LEU A 322 16.91 27.17 -18.32
N SER A 323 16.67 28.42 -18.72
CA SER A 323 15.80 28.74 -19.86
C SER A 323 16.37 28.19 -21.18
N ALA A 324 17.70 28.20 -21.33
CA ALA A 324 18.41 27.66 -22.49
C ALA A 324 18.66 26.12 -22.38
N HIS A 325 18.73 25.61 -21.18
CA HIS A 325 18.98 24.20 -20.83
C HIS A 325 17.91 23.74 -19.83
N PRO A 326 16.66 23.54 -20.28
CA PRO A 326 15.55 23.25 -19.36
C PRO A 326 15.75 21.90 -18.63
N PRO A 327 15.38 21.84 -17.35
CA PRO A 327 15.37 20.59 -16.61
C PRO A 327 14.46 19.55 -17.29
N HIS A 328 14.84 18.29 -17.19
CA HIS A 328 14.07 17.18 -17.74
C HIS A 328 13.22 16.53 -16.66
N VAL A 329 11.90 16.47 -16.87
CA VAL A 329 10.97 15.72 -16.02
C VAL A 329 10.80 14.32 -16.56
N ARG A 330 10.92 13.31 -15.71
CA ARG A 330 10.64 11.91 -16.05
C ARG A 330 9.81 11.26 -14.98
N TYR A 331 9.10 10.20 -15.34
CA TYR A 331 8.17 9.48 -14.47
C TYR A 331 8.63 8.04 -14.30
N ASP A 332 8.71 7.59 -13.04
CA ASP A 332 9.15 6.25 -12.68
C ASP A 332 8.63 5.95 -11.24
N GLY A 333 7.95 4.83 -11.05
CA GLY A 333 7.20 4.55 -9.83
C GLY A 333 5.73 4.97 -9.94
N PHE A 334 5.09 5.25 -8.84
CA PHE A 334 3.65 5.54 -8.80
C PHE A 334 3.18 6.54 -9.86
N ALA A 335 2.15 6.15 -10.60
CA ALA A 335 1.37 7.01 -11.48
C ALA A 335 -0.07 6.49 -11.48
N CYS A 336 -0.84 6.82 -10.46
CA CYS A 336 -2.18 6.25 -10.26
C CYS A 336 -3.17 7.31 -9.79
N GLU A 337 -4.42 7.17 -10.25
CA GLU A 337 -5.53 8.03 -9.85
C GLU A 337 -6.08 7.62 -8.48
N GLY A 338 -6.64 8.59 -7.76
CA GLY A 338 -7.40 8.34 -6.54
C GLY A 338 -8.74 7.65 -6.84
N THR A 339 -9.29 7.01 -5.82
CA THR A 339 -10.54 6.25 -5.95
C THR A 339 -11.50 6.53 -4.79
N THR A 340 -12.79 6.26 -5.04
CA THR A 340 -13.85 6.36 -4.04
C THR A 340 -14.78 5.15 -4.12
N VAL A 341 -15.36 4.79 -2.97
CA VAL A 341 -16.37 3.74 -2.84
C VAL A 341 -17.57 4.32 -2.08
N SER A 342 -18.77 3.96 -2.50
CA SER A 342 -19.98 4.41 -1.80
C SER A 342 -20.12 3.74 -0.45
N ALA A 343 -20.54 4.49 0.56
CA ALA A 343 -20.90 3.92 1.86
C ALA A 343 -22.07 2.92 1.77
N ASP A 344 -22.90 3.03 0.74
CA ASP A 344 -24.04 2.14 0.50
C ASP A 344 -23.66 0.81 -0.17
N GLU A 345 -22.39 0.63 -0.55
CA GLU A 345 -21.93 -0.64 -1.11
C GLU A 345 -22.18 -1.80 -0.13
N PRO A 346 -22.71 -2.93 -0.62
CA PRO A 346 -22.93 -4.09 0.23
C PRO A 346 -21.69 -4.57 0.99
N LEU A 347 -20.50 -4.40 0.39
CA LEU A 347 -19.21 -4.66 1.02
C LEU A 347 -19.04 -3.85 2.30
N VAL A 348 -19.25 -2.53 2.22
CA VAL A 348 -19.10 -1.59 3.33
C VAL A 348 -20.10 -1.90 4.46
N GLN A 349 -21.36 -2.10 4.09
CA GLN A 349 -22.44 -2.40 5.05
C GLN A 349 -22.23 -3.73 5.77
N THR A 350 -21.82 -4.79 5.04
CA THR A 350 -21.55 -6.10 5.64
C THR A 350 -20.33 -6.07 6.55
N LEU A 351 -19.25 -5.39 6.12
CA LEU A 351 -18.03 -5.27 6.92
C LEU A 351 -18.26 -4.42 8.18
N GLY A 352 -18.97 -3.30 8.03
CA GLY A 352 -19.35 -2.46 9.16
C GLY A 352 -20.21 -3.22 10.19
N GLY A 353 -21.16 -4.03 9.73
CA GLY A 353 -21.98 -4.88 10.60
C GLY A 353 -21.17 -5.96 11.33
N ALA A 354 -20.19 -6.59 10.66
CA ALA A 354 -19.30 -7.56 11.30
C ALA A 354 -18.44 -6.91 12.38
N TRP A 355 -17.88 -5.72 12.08
CA TRP A 355 -17.11 -4.92 13.03
C TRP A 355 -17.97 -4.54 14.26
N GLU A 356 -19.14 -3.95 14.04
CA GLU A 356 -20.03 -3.49 15.13
C GLU A 356 -20.47 -4.62 16.07
N ARG A 357 -20.80 -5.80 15.52
CA ARG A 357 -21.16 -6.96 16.35
C ARG A 357 -20.00 -7.45 17.21
N LEU A 358 -18.76 -7.39 16.70
CA LEU A 358 -17.58 -7.81 17.46
C LEU A 358 -17.19 -6.79 18.53
N THR A 359 -17.23 -5.49 18.21
CA THR A 359 -16.64 -4.42 19.04
C THR A 359 -17.67 -3.64 19.86
N GLY A 360 -18.93 -3.71 19.49
CA GLY A 360 -20.03 -2.93 20.09
C GLY A 360 -20.13 -1.49 19.55
N THR A 361 -19.29 -1.09 18.59
CA THR A 361 -19.29 0.25 17.97
C THR A 361 -19.12 0.12 16.45
N ALA A 362 -19.85 0.94 15.69
CA ALA A 362 -19.67 0.99 14.24
C ALA A 362 -18.28 1.54 13.88
N PRO A 363 -17.64 1.05 12.81
CA PRO A 363 -16.40 1.63 12.32
C PRO A 363 -16.66 3.00 11.70
N GLU A 364 -15.64 3.86 11.71
CA GLU A 364 -15.71 5.13 11.00
C GLU A 364 -15.62 4.90 9.48
N HIS A 365 -16.22 5.82 8.71
CA HIS A 365 -15.98 5.93 7.27
C HIS A 365 -14.90 6.98 7.04
N ALA A 366 -13.77 6.58 6.48
CA ALA A 366 -12.59 7.45 6.37
C ALA A 366 -12.21 7.74 4.92
N ALA A 367 -11.59 8.90 4.73
CA ALA A 367 -10.72 9.19 3.60
C ALA A 367 -9.26 9.05 4.04
N THR A 368 -8.37 8.78 3.09
CA THR A 368 -6.93 8.76 3.36
C THR A 368 -6.16 9.59 2.34
N THR A 369 -5.09 10.25 2.79
CA THR A 369 -4.11 10.95 1.97
C THR A 369 -2.95 10.02 1.51
N ALA A 370 -3.09 8.73 1.78
CA ALA A 370 -2.28 7.66 1.20
C ALA A 370 -2.98 7.04 -0.01
N THR A 371 -2.25 6.25 -0.80
CA THR A 371 -2.80 5.35 -1.83
C THR A 371 -2.56 3.92 -1.38
N THR A 372 -3.42 3.00 -1.78
CA THR A 372 -3.36 1.57 -1.42
C THR A 372 -3.71 0.71 -2.62
N ASP A 373 -3.48 -0.58 -2.54
CA ASP A 373 -3.84 -1.54 -3.58
C ASP A 373 -5.36 -1.69 -3.82
N ALA A 374 -6.22 -1.18 -2.93
CA ALA A 374 -7.67 -1.15 -3.16
C ALA A 374 -8.03 -0.49 -4.51
N ARG A 375 -7.22 0.49 -4.97
CA ARG A 375 -7.43 1.15 -6.27
C ARG A 375 -7.39 0.18 -7.45
N ALA A 376 -6.49 -0.82 -7.43
CA ALA A 376 -6.37 -1.77 -8.53
C ALA A 376 -7.68 -2.52 -8.75
N PHE A 377 -8.36 -2.91 -7.70
CA PHE A 377 -9.67 -3.55 -7.75
C PHE A 377 -10.76 -2.59 -8.19
N ILE A 378 -10.84 -1.39 -7.58
CA ILE A 378 -11.86 -0.37 -7.88
C ILE A 378 -11.81 0.05 -9.35
N GLN A 379 -10.62 0.32 -9.89
CA GLN A 379 -10.40 0.69 -11.29
C GLN A 379 -10.86 -0.39 -12.28
N HIS A 380 -10.92 -1.65 -11.84
CA HIS A 380 -11.45 -2.76 -12.62
C HIS A 380 -12.91 -3.11 -12.26
N GLY A 381 -13.60 -2.23 -11.54
CA GLY A 381 -15.00 -2.36 -11.18
C GLY A 381 -15.29 -3.45 -10.13
N ILE A 382 -14.33 -3.75 -9.28
CA ILE A 382 -14.48 -4.62 -8.12
C ILE A 382 -14.49 -3.71 -6.89
N PRO A 383 -15.61 -3.61 -6.14
CA PRO A 383 -15.65 -2.84 -4.89
C PRO A 383 -14.54 -3.30 -3.95
N ALA A 384 -13.75 -2.36 -3.43
CA ALA A 384 -12.67 -2.67 -2.50
C ALA A 384 -12.54 -1.59 -1.44
N VAL A 385 -12.18 -2.00 -0.23
CA VAL A 385 -11.96 -1.11 0.93
C VAL A 385 -10.74 -1.57 1.72
N CYS A 386 -10.18 -0.64 2.51
CA CYS A 386 -9.15 -0.98 3.48
C CYS A 386 -9.74 -0.99 4.90
N ILE A 387 -9.27 -1.93 5.69
CA ILE A 387 -9.47 -2.03 7.13
C ILE A 387 -8.36 -2.90 7.71
N GLY A 388 -7.80 -2.55 8.85
CA GLY A 388 -6.73 -3.35 9.43
C GLY A 388 -6.30 -2.91 10.83
N PRO A 389 -5.14 -3.40 11.28
CA PRO A 389 -4.67 -3.18 12.64
C PRO A 389 -4.28 -1.72 12.92
N HIS A 390 -4.18 -1.39 14.21
CA HIS A 390 -3.66 -0.10 14.65
C HIS A 390 -2.13 -0.12 14.60
N ALA A 391 -1.58 0.71 13.74
CA ALA A 391 -0.14 0.94 13.63
C ALA A 391 0.22 2.40 13.90
N GLU A 392 1.46 2.61 14.30
CA GLU A 392 2.04 3.94 14.51
C GLU A 392 3.42 4.03 13.86
N SER A 393 3.82 5.25 13.49
CA SER A 393 5.12 5.53 12.89
C SER A 393 5.38 4.76 11.59
N ILE A 394 4.33 4.45 10.82
CA ILE A 394 4.47 3.83 9.50
C ILE A 394 5.35 4.72 8.60
N HIS A 395 6.26 4.10 7.81
CA HIS A 395 7.34 4.77 7.06
C HIS A 395 8.34 5.56 7.93
N GLY A 396 8.09 5.68 9.24
CA GLY A 396 8.98 6.32 10.20
C GLY A 396 9.97 5.34 10.85
N VAL A 397 10.70 5.84 11.84
CA VAL A 397 11.52 5.02 12.74
C VAL A 397 10.65 4.51 13.91
N ASP A 398 11.04 3.37 14.49
CA ASP A 398 10.30 2.73 15.58
C ASP A 398 8.84 2.40 15.19
N GLU A 399 8.60 2.07 13.92
CA GLU A 399 7.31 1.56 13.44
C GLU A 399 6.85 0.41 14.32
N ARG A 400 5.54 0.41 14.64
CA ARG A 400 4.95 -0.58 15.54
C ARG A 400 3.48 -0.83 15.24
N VAL A 401 3.01 -2.01 15.63
CA VAL A 401 1.60 -2.40 15.57
C VAL A 401 1.08 -2.79 16.94
N LEU A 402 -0.14 -2.39 17.26
CA LEU A 402 -0.85 -2.77 18.49
C LEU A 402 -1.38 -4.20 18.33
N TRP A 403 -0.75 -5.16 19.00
CA TRP A 403 -1.02 -6.58 18.81
C TRP A 403 -2.50 -7.01 19.00
N PRO A 404 -3.23 -6.57 20.03
CA PRO A 404 -4.63 -6.91 20.17
C PRO A 404 -5.49 -6.50 18.98
N SER A 405 -5.12 -5.44 18.26
CA SER A 405 -5.84 -5.00 17.06
C SER A 405 -5.61 -5.91 15.85
N VAL A 406 -4.50 -6.64 15.81
CA VAL A 406 -4.23 -7.66 14.78
C VAL A 406 -5.17 -8.84 14.94
N VAL A 407 -5.32 -9.32 16.17
CA VAL A 407 -6.28 -10.39 16.51
C VAL A 407 -7.70 -9.94 16.22
N GLN A 408 -8.09 -8.71 16.60
CA GLN A 408 -9.39 -8.13 16.32
C GLN A 408 -9.66 -8.05 14.81
N THR A 409 -8.68 -7.61 14.02
CA THR A 409 -8.81 -7.58 12.56
C THR A 409 -9.06 -8.98 11.99
N ALA A 410 -8.32 -10.00 12.44
CA ALA A 410 -8.52 -11.38 12.03
C ALA A 410 -9.94 -11.89 12.36
N GLN A 411 -10.46 -11.55 13.55
CA GLN A 411 -11.82 -11.90 13.98
C GLN A 411 -12.86 -11.22 13.08
N VAL A 412 -12.72 -9.93 12.79
CA VAL A 412 -13.62 -9.20 11.87
C VAL A 412 -13.62 -9.82 10.48
N LEU A 413 -12.45 -10.17 9.95
CA LEU A 413 -12.32 -10.83 8.63
C LEU A 413 -13.04 -12.19 8.62
N ALA A 414 -12.92 -12.99 9.67
CA ALA A 414 -13.60 -14.29 9.76
C ALA A 414 -15.12 -14.12 9.80
N LEU A 415 -15.63 -13.17 10.60
CA LEU A 415 -17.07 -12.82 10.64
C LEU A 415 -17.54 -12.32 9.28
N PHE A 416 -16.75 -11.46 8.62
CA PHE A 416 -17.09 -10.96 7.30
C PHE A 416 -17.13 -12.08 6.25
N ILE A 417 -16.15 -13.01 6.23
CA ILE A 417 -16.19 -14.17 5.33
C ILE A 417 -17.48 -14.95 5.52
N ARG A 418 -17.90 -15.21 6.75
CA ARG A 418 -19.18 -15.88 7.03
C ARG A 418 -20.36 -15.13 6.41
N ASP A 419 -20.44 -13.83 6.67
CA ASP A 419 -21.61 -13.02 6.31
C ASP A 419 -21.66 -12.70 4.80
N TRP A 420 -20.51 -12.60 4.17
CA TRP A 420 -20.37 -12.30 2.74
C TRP A 420 -20.41 -13.53 1.86
N CYS A 421 -19.63 -14.54 2.20
CA CYS A 421 -19.46 -15.74 1.39
C CYS A 421 -20.45 -16.85 1.76
N GLY A 422 -21.01 -16.79 2.99
CA GLY A 422 -21.69 -17.94 3.61
C GLY A 422 -20.68 -19.02 4.02
N LEU A 423 -21.03 -19.85 4.99
CA LEU A 423 -20.20 -20.96 5.45
C LEU A 423 -21.00 -22.28 5.45
N ALA A 424 -20.28 -23.37 5.23
CA ALA A 424 -20.75 -24.75 5.51
C ALA A 424 -19.71 -25.45 6.40
N GLY A 425 -20.20 -26.29 7.29
CA GLY A 425 -19.40 -27.12 8.19
C GLY A 425 -19.74 -28.60 8.08
#